data_c5f8bd263d4fb00dc66dbd78cefd7146
#
_entry.id   c5f8bd263d4fb00dc66dbd78cefd7146
#
_cell.length_a   1.000
_cell.length_b   1.000
_cell.length_c   1.000
_cell.angle_alpha   90.00
_cell.angle_beta   90.00
_cell.angle_gamma   90.00
#
_symmetry.space_group_name_H-M   'P 1'
#
loop_
_entity.id
_entity.type
_entity.pdbx_description
1 polymer ?
#
loop_
_entity_poly.entity_id
_entity_poly.type
_entity_poly.pdbx_seq_one_letter_code
_entity_poly.pdbx_strand_id
1 'polypeptide(L)'
;MFKYAIIGGTALKSMKSIETKHIENEYGLCEYNVLNEDTIFVPRHGMNYYVPPIFINYRANIKAMKDLGVEYAYAINSVGSLREEVEPLTIVMATDFLDFTKKRDYTFFTGLDKGVKFIAMDEPYSLEMNRLFEEKYDGKIMTGVLVTTEGPKFETKIENKFYKSIGGDVVGMTGSPEVILANELGIKYASLNVVGNYGTGVTDKHVEITNEQEDIALKAAYVVLDIYKAGLNFNDGAKFL
;
A
#
# COMPACT_ATOMS: atom_id res chain seq x y z
N MET A 1 11.13 18.49 -8.00
CA MET A 1 9.91 17.71 -8.33
C MET A 1 10.28 16.26 -8.06
N PHE A 2 9.45 15.51 -7.35
CA PHE A 2 9.77 14.13 -6.97
C PHE A 2 9.14 13.18 -7.98
N LYS A 3 9.89 12.19 -8.42
CA LYS A 3 9.40 11.17 -9.37
C LYS A 3 8.85 9.93 -8.65
N TYR A 4 9.31 9.67 -7.43
CA TYR A 4 9.08 8.42 -6.71
C TYR A 4 8.50 8.65 -5.33
N ALA A 5 7.68 7.71 -4.87
CA ALA A 5 7.19 7.67 -3.49
C ALA A 5 7.27 6.27 -2.89
N ILE A 6 7.53 6.22 -1.59
CA ILE A 6 7.23 5.07 -0.74
C ILE A 6 6.08 5.50 0.18
N ILE A 7 5.03 4.67 0.27
CA ILE A 7 3.95 4.87 1.23
C ILE A 7 4.08 3.81 2.31
N GLY A 8 4.09 4.21 3.57
CA GLY A 8 4.27 3.25 4.65
C GLY A 8 3.35 3.46 5.83
N GLY A 9 3.08 2.35 6.53
CA GLY A 9 2.38 2.32 7.80
C GLY A 9 3.34 2.18 8.99
N THR A 10 2.83 1.62 10.07
CA THR A 10 3.55 1.47 11.36
C THR A 10 4.85 0.66 11.26
N ALA A 11 4.97 -0.25 10.31
CA ALA A 11 6.19 -1.03 10.08
C ALA A 11 7.35 -0.21 9.45
N LEU A 12 7.12 1.05 9.08
CA LEU A 12 8.15 1.96 8.55
C LEU A 12 8.37 3.21 9.41
N LYS A 13 7.97 3.17 10.68
CA LYS A 13 8.12 4.32 11.59
C LYS A 13 9.59 4.76 11.80
N SER A 14 10.55 3.84 11.62
CA SER A 14 11.99 4.11 11.76
C SER A 14 12.65 4.52 10.44
N MET A 15 11.89 4.74 9.35
CA MET A 15 12.42 5.16 8.06
C MET A 15 13.14 6.50 8.20
N LYS A 16 14.44 6.53 7.88
CA LYS A 16 15.27 7.75 7.97
C LYS A 16 14.93 8.69 6.82
N SER A 17 14.86 9.98 7.12
CA SER A 17 14.59 11.05 6.17
C SER A 17 15.57 12.21 6.33
N ILE A 18 15.67 13.02 5.28
CA ILE A 18 16.48 14.27 5.28
C ILE A 18 15.69 15.39 5.93
N GLU A 19 14.41 15.52 5.57
CA GLU A 19 13.56 16.64 5.98
C GLU A 19 12.08 16.19 5.98
N THR A 20 11.31 16.74 6.90
CA THR A 20 9.84 16.59 6.93
C THR A 20 9.20 17.84 6.35
N LYS A 21 8.26 17.65 5.45
CA LYS A 21 7.47 18.70 4.78
C LYS A 21 5.99 18.39 4.84
N HIS A 22 5.20 19.38 4.42
CA HIS A 22 3.77 19.20 4.22
C HIS A 22 3.31 19.96 2.98
N ILE A 23 2.21 19.50 2.41
CA ILE A 23 1.50 20.16 1.31
C ILE A 23 -0.01 20.09 1.59
N GLU A 24 -0.70 21.17 1.35
CA GLU A 24 -2.15 21.24 1.44
C GLU A 24 -2.76 21.24 0.03
N ASN A 25 -3.82 20.49 -0.15
CA ASN A 25 -4.59 20.43 -1.38
C ASN A 25 -6.09 20.48 -1.07
N GLU A 26 -6.96 20.43 -2.08
CA GLU A 26 -8.40 20.53 -1.94
C GLU A 26 -9.05 19.42 -1.05
N TYR A 27 -8.30 18.36 -0.76
CA TYR A 27 -8.75 17.26 0.11
C TYR A 27 -8.18 17.32 1.52
N GLY A 28 -7.19 18.19 1.77
CA GLY A 28 -6.59 18.42 3.07
C GLY A 28 -5.06 18.37 3.08
N LEU A 29 -4.51 18.31 4.28
CA LEU A 29 -3.07 18.30 4.53
C LEU A 29 -2.48 16.91 4.33
N CYS A 30 -1.35 16.83 3.63
CA CYS A 30 -0.47 15.67 3.57
C CYS A 30 0.90 16.03 4.14
N GLU A 31 1.35 15.27 5.12
CA GLU A 31 2.72 15.33 5.63
C GLU A 31 3.57 14.28 4.89
N TYR A 32 4.80 14.62 4.55
CA TYR A 32 5.73 13.72 3.89
C TYR A 32 7.17 13.98 4.28
N ASN A 33 7.99 12.96 4.16
CA ASN A 33 9.42 12.99 4.40
C ASN A 33 10.19 12.96 3.08
N VAL A 34 11.20 13.81 2.93
CA VAL A 34 12.14 13.77 1.81
C VAL A 34 13.21 12.72 2.11
N LEU A 35 13.33 11.72 1.24
CA LEU A 35 14.33 10.66 1.37
C LEU A 35 15.60 10.98 0.59
N ASN A 36 15.45 11.56 -0.60
CA ASN A 36 16.54 12.02 -1.47
C ASN A 36 16.00 13.05 -2.49
N GLU A 37 16.76 13.39 -3.53
CA GLU A 37 16.44 14.43 -4.50
C GLU A 37 15.15 14.18 -5.30
N ASP A 38 14.77 12.91 -5.52
CA ASP A 38 13.64 12.51 -6.36
C ASP A 38 12.60 11.61 -5.65
N THR A 39 12.81 11.26 -4.39
CA THR A 39 11.99 10.30 -3.66
C THR A 39 11.45 10.85 -2.34
N ILE A 40 10.16 10.66 -2.11
CA ILE A 40 9.49 10.98 -0.84
C ILE A 40 8.97 9.73 -0.14
N PHE A 41 8.78 9.84 1.17
CA PHE A 41 8.06 8.88 2.00
C PHE A 41 6.79 9.52 2.54
N VAL A 42 5.65 8.87 2.34
CA VAL A 42 4.34 9.30 2.88
C VAL A 42 3.96 8.38 4.04
N PRO A 43 4.02 8.86 5.29
CA PRO A 43 3.56 8.13 6.45
C PRO A 43 2.02 8.17 6.50
N ARG A 44 1.35 7.13 5.95
CA ARG A 44 -0.11 7.13 5.74
C ARG A 44 -0.94 7.34 7.02
N HIS A 45 -0.41 6.97 8.18
CA HIS A 45 -1.04 7.15 9.49
C HIS A 45 -0.69 8.48 10.17
N GLY A 46 -0.16 9.47 9.40
CA GLY A 46 0.41 10.72 9.92
C GLY A 46 1.79 10.52 10.54
N MET A 47 2.51 11.61 10.78
CA MET A 47 3.88 11.57 11.30
C MET A 47 4.01 10.88 12.66
N ASN A 48 2.97 10.94 13.48
CA ASN A 48 2.94 10.30 14.81
C ASN A 48 2.36 8.89 14.78
N TYR A 49 1.93 8.39 13.60
CA TYR A 49 1.31 7.07 13.42
C TYR A 49 0.04 6.81 14.27
N TYR A 50 -0.72 7.87 14.58
CA TYR A 50 -1.93 7.79 15.42
C TYR A 50 -3.23 7.80 14.63
N VAL A 51 -3.20 8.01 13.33
CA VAL A 51 -4.43 8.03 12.51
C VAL A 51 -4.86 6.60 12.20
N PRO A 52 -6.00 6.13 12.74
CA PRO A 52 -6.52 4.80 12.42
C PRO A 52 -6.86 4.66 10.94
N PRO A 53 -6.87 3.43 10.39
CA PRO A 53 -7.11 3.19 8.96
C PRO A 53 -8.36 3.86 8.39
N ILE A 54 -9.44 3.91 9.17
CA ILE A 54 -10.72 4.51 8.77
C ILE A 54 -10.69 6.04 8.66
N PHE A 55 -9.70 6.71 9.30
CA PHE A 55 -9.57 8.17 9.31
C PHE A 55 -8.41 8.68 8.48
N ILE A 56 -7.67 7.80 7.78
CA ILE A 56 -6.64 8.22 6.85
C ILE A 56 -7.27 9.03 5.72
N ASN A 57 -6.71 10.19 5.44
CA ASN A 57 -7.12 11.00 4.29
C ASN A 57 -6.38 10.52 3.02
N TYR A 58 -6.86 9.41 2.45
CA TYR A 58 -6.27 8.79 1.26
C TYR A 58 -6.24 9.76 0.07
N ARG A 59 -7.32 10.55 -0.15
CA ARG A 59 -7.37 11.53 -1.25
C ARG A 59 -6.31 12.61 -1.10
N ALA A 60 -6.15 13.18 0.10
CA ALA A 60 -5.12 14.18 0.33
C ALA A 60 -3.72 13.63 0.08
N ASN A 61 -3.42 12.41 0.56
CA ASN A 61 -2.12 11.77 0.40
C ASN A 61 -1.78 11.49 -1.07
N ILE A 62 -2.70 10.86 -1.82
CA ILE A 62 -2.48 10.51 -3.23
C ILE A 62 -2.43 11.76 -4.11
N LYS A 63 -3.31 12.75 -3.85
CA LYS A 63 -3.28 14.03 -4.57
C LYS A 63 -1.97 14.77 -4.33
N ALA A 64 -1.49 14.81 -3.10
CA ALA A 64 -0.21 15.42 -2.76
C ALA A 64 0.96 14.80 -3.53
N MET A 65 1.02 13.47 -3.62
CA MET A 65 2.04 12.80 -4.43
C MET A 65 1.97 13.24 -5.90
N LYS A 66 0.76 13.30 -6.48
CA LYS A 66 0.58 13.75 -7.87
C LYS A 66 1.04 15.20 -8.06
N ASP A 67 0.69 16.11 -7.14
CA ASP A 67 1.06 17.53 -7.21
C ASP A 67 2.57 17.75 -7.04
N LEU A 68 3.24 16.86 -6.30
CA LEU A 68 4.68 16.83 -6.15
C LEU A 68 5.41 16.22 -7.35
N GLY A 69 4.69 15.62 -8.31
CA GLY A 69 5.22 15.06 -9.56
C GLY A 69 5.48 13.56 -9.53
N VAL A 70 4.99 12.85 -8.51
CA VAL A 70 5.20 11.39 -8.37
C VAL A 70 4.53 10.65 -9.54
N GLU A 71 5.29 9.77 -10.15
CA GLU A 71 4.87 8.87 -11.23
C GLU A 71 4.78 7.41 -10.78
N TYR A 72 5.62 7.01 -9.80
CA TYR A 72 5.74 5.63 -9.31
C TYR A 72 5.70 5.59 -7.79
N ALA A 73 4.89 4.71 -7.24
CA ALA A 73 4.74 4.55 -5.80
C ALA A 73 4.74 3.07 -5.38
N TYR A 74 5.64 2.70 -4.45
CA TYR A 74 5.51 1.46 -3.70
C TYR A 74 4.84 1.72 -2.36
N ALA A 75 3.79 0.97 -2.07
CA ALA A 75 3.22 0.92 -0.73
C ALA A 75 3.75 -0.29 0.03
N ILE A 76 4.13 -0.10 1.27
CA ILE A 76 4.56 -1.17 2.17
C ILE A 76 3.56 -1.25 3.32
N ASN A 77 2.86 -2.39 3.39
CA ASN A 77 1.76 -2.64 4.30
C ASN A 77 2.10 -3.74 5.30
N SER A 78 1.53 -3.64 6.50
CA SER A 78 1.46 -4.75 7.46
C SER A 78 0.15 -5.49 7.26
N VAL A 79 0.21 -6.82 7.12
CA VAL A 79 -0.96 -7.67 6.86
C VAL A 79 -0.95 -8.94 7.68
N GLY A 80 -2.13 -9.56 7.84
CA GLY A 80 -2.29 -10.92 8.32
C GLY A 80 -2.38 -11.91 7.16
N SER A 81 -1.81 -13.11 7.33
CA SER A 81 -1.97 -14.21 6.38
C SER A 81 -3.35 -14.87 6.52
N LEU A 82 -4.01 -15.12 5.39
CA LEU A 82 -5.24 -15.93 5.30
C LEU A 82 -4.94 -17.42 5.03
N ARG A 83 -3.66 -17.79 4.83
CA ARG A 83 -3.20 -19.12 4.46
C ARG A 83 -2.09 -19.60 5.39
N GLU A 84 -2.14 -20.85 5.79
CA GLU A 84 -1.11 -21.45 6.67
C GLU A 84 0.26 -21.54 5.99
N GLU A 85 0.28 -21.73 4.67
CA GLU A 85 1.49 -21.80 3.84
C GLU A 85 2.18 -20.45 3.63
N VAL A 86 1.49 -19.35 3.91
CA VAL A 86 2.06 -17.99 3.81
C VAL A 86 2.49 -17.56 5.21
N GLU A 87 3.71 -17.89 5.55
CA GLU A 87 4.26 -17.67 6.89
C GLU A 87 4.50 -16.18 7.20
N PRO A 88 4.47 -15.78 8.48
CA PRO A 88 4.97 -14.48 8.90
C PRO A 88 6.38 -14.18 8.35
N LEU A 89 6.68 -12.90 8.14
CA LEU A 89 7.89 -12.35 7.51
C LEU A 89 8.02 -12.64 6.00
N THR A 90 7.01 -13.22 5.37
CA THR A 90 6.89 -13.27 3.90
C THR A 90 6.38 -11.93 3.38
N ILE A 91 6.91 -11.46 2.25
CA ILE A 91 6.34 -10.34 1.50
C ILE A 91 5.43 -10.89 0.41
N VAL A 92 4.16 -10.48 0.44
CA VAL A 92 3.20 -10.79 -0.62
C VAL A 92 3.06 -9.56 -1.52
N MET A 93 3.57 -9.65 -2.74
CA MET A 93 3.39 -8.64 -3.77
C MET A 93 1.97 -8.74 -4.32
N ALA A 94 1.16 -7.70 -4.15
CA ALA A 94 -0.22 -7.74 -4.63
C ALA A 94 -0.28 -7.76 -6.16
N THR A 95 -1.10 -8.65 -6.69
CA THR A 95 -1.47 -8.71 -8.13
C THR A 95 -2.92 -8.32 -8.34
N ASP A 96 -3.76 -8.48 -7.33
CA ASP A 96 -5.16 -8.09 -7.33
C ASP A 96 -5.63 -7.76 -5.90
N PHE A 97 -6.85 -7.26 -5.75
CA PHE A 97 -7.40 -6.94 -4.44
C PHE A 97 -8.90 -7.22 -4.33
N LEU A 98 -9.35 -7.38 -3.08
CA LEU A 98 -10.76 -7.41 -2.69
C LEU A 98 -11.03 -6.27 -1.72
N ASP A 99 -11.96 -5.38 -2.05
CA ASP A 99 -12.30 -4.23 -1.22
C ASP A 99 -13.57 -4.47 -0.39
N PHE A 100 -13.39 -4.55 0.92
CA PHE A 100 -14.47 -4.64 1.91
C PHE A 100 -14.58 -3.38 2.77
N THR A 101 -14.00 -2.25 2.33
CA THR A 101 -14.18 -0.96 2.99
C THR A 101 -15.56 -0.37 2.68
N LYS A 102 -16.11 0.48 3.57
CA LYS A 102 -17.51 0.96 3.48
C LYS A 102 -17.64 2.48 3.58
N LYS A 103 -16.69 3.14 4.23
CA LYS A 103 -16.81 4.57 4.62
C LYS A 103 -15.67 5.41 4.11
N ARG A 104 -14.97 4.96 3.08
CA ARG A 104 -13.79 5.66 2.57
C ARG A 104 -14.07 6.36 1.26
N ASP A 105 -13.48 7.52 1.12
CA ASP A 105 -13.46 8.23 -0.16
C ASP A 105 -12.40 7.59 -1.07
N TYR A 106 -12.84 6.89 -2.11
CA TYR A 106 -11.98 6.13 -3.02
C TYR A 106 -12.07 6.60 -4.48
N THR A 107 -12.55 7.84 -4.71
CA THR A 107 -12.55 8.45 -6.05
C THR A 107 -12.36 9.96 -5.99
N PHE A 108 -11.69 10.50 -7.00
CA PHE A 108 -11.59 11.94 -7.27
C PHE A 108 -12.73 12.45 -8.17
N PHE A 109 -13.46 11.56 -8.83
CA PHE A 109 -14.53 11.90 -9.79
C PHE A 109 -15.89 11.85 -9.12
N THR A 110 -16.27 12.94 -8.47
CA THR A 110 -17.50 13.03 -7.66
C THR A 110 -18.75 13.39 -8.48
N GLY A 111 -18.63 13.60 -9.80
CA GLY A 111 -19.77 13.85 -10.69
C GLY A 111 -20.26 15.29 -10.75
N LEU A 112 -19.78 16.20 -9.88
CA LEU A 112 -20.24 17.60 -9.86
C LEU A 112 -19.50 18.44 -10.91
N ASP A 113 -18.25 18.77 -10.62
CA ASP A 113 -17.38 19.63 -11.45
C ASP A 113 -16.37 18.84 -12.28
N LYS A 114 -16.02 17.62 -11.85
CA LYS A 114 -15.02 16.74 -12.48
C LYS A 114 -15.62 15.66 -13.40
N GLY A 115 -16.95 15.63 -13.49
CA GLY A 115 -17.67 14.58 -14.23
C GLY A 115 -17.60 13.20 -13.60
N VAL A 116 -18.10 12.20 -14.32
CA VAL A 116 -18.01 10.79 -13.97
C VAL A 116 -17.00 10.14 -14.90
N LYS A 117 -16.02 9.42 -14.34
CA LYS A 117 -15.07 8.61 -15.12
C LYS A 117 -15.02 7.20 -14.55
N PHE A 118 -14.87 6.25 -15.44
CA PHE A 118 -14.69 4.84 -15.07
C PHE A 118 -13.25 4.45 -15.37
N ILE A 119 -12.64 3.73 -14.43
CA ILE A 119 -11.30 3.19 -14.58
C ILE A 119 -11.35 1.67 -14.60
N ALA A 120 -10.73 1.06 -15.62
CA ALA A 120 -10.58 -0.38 -15.70
C ALA A 120 -9.49 -0.85 -14.76
N MET A 121 -9.78 -1.85 -13.95
CA MET A 121 -8.87 -2.44 -12.95
C MET A 121 -8.40 -3.84 -13.38
N ASP A 122 -8.16 -4.06 -14.68
CA ASP A 122 -7.62 -5.32 -15.19
C ASP A 122 -6.20 -5.59 -14.65
N GLU A 123 -5.43 -4.51 -14.45
CA GLU A 123 -4.09 -4.52 -13.86
C GLU A 123 -3.99 -3.41 -12.81
N PRO A 124 -4.54 -3.62 -11.59
CA PRO A 124 -4.57 -2.57 -10.58
C PRO A 124 -3.19 -2.24 -9.99
N TYR A 125 -2.27 -3.21 -10.02
CA TYR A 125 -0.89 -3.06 -9.58
C TYR A 125 0.08 -3.19 -10.75
N SER A 126 1.16 -2.42 -10.73
CA SER A 126 2.23 -2.53 -11.72
C SER A 126 2.97 -3.86 -11.58
N LEU A 127 2.77 -4.76 -12.52
CA LEU A 127 3.45 -6.06 -12.55
C LEU A 127 4.94 -5.89 -12.84
N GLU A 128 5.32 -4.86 -13.58
CA GLU A 128 6.72 -4.55 -13.85
C GLU A 128 7.46 -4.10 -12.59
N MET A 129 6.83 -3.29 -11.73
CA MET A 129 7.40 -2.95 -10.41
C MET A 129 7.53 -4.21 -9.53
N ASN A 130 6.54 -5.09 -9.53
CA ASN A 130 6.63 -6.36 -8.80
C ASN A 130 7.81 -7.21 -9.29
N ARG A 131 8.00 -7.34 -10.62
CA ARG A 131 9.12 -8.08 -11.22
C ARG A 131 10.48 -7.49 -10.80
N LEU A 132 10.63 -6.17 -10.86
CA LEU A 132 11.86 -5.49 -10.44
C LEU A 132 12.15 -5.69 -8.94
N PHE A 133 11.12 -5.73 -8.12
CA PHE A 133 11.31 -6.03 -6.69
C PHE A 133 11.72 -7.48 -6.47
N GLU A 134 11.08 -8.42 -7.16
CA GLU A 134 11.41 -9.85 -7.10
C GLU A 134 12.87 -10.12 -7.49
N GLU A 135 13.39 -9.46 -8.51
CA GLU A 135 14.77 -9.62 -8.97
C GLU A 135 15.84 -9.14 -7.96
N LYS A 136 15.47 -8.21 -7.08
CA LYS A 136 16.41 -7.56 -6.15
C LYS A 136 16.27 -7.99 -4.69
N TYR A 137 15.13 -8.54 -4.32
CA TYR A 137 14.86 -8.90 -2.94
C TYR A 137 15.28 -10.36 -2.65
N ASP A 138 16.14 -10.56 -1.67
CA ASP A 138 16.70 -11.88 -1.29
C ASP A 138 16.00 -12.51 -0.07
N GLY A 139 14.70 -12.27 0.11
CA GLY A 139 13.90 -12.83 1.20
C GLY A 139 12.75 -13.70 0.71
N LYS A 140 11.87 -14.09 1.64
CA LYS A 140 10.64 -14.82 1.31
C LYS A 140 9.65 -13.89 0.62
N ILE A 141 9.32 -14.19 -0.63
CA ILE A 141 8.34 -13.43 -1.43
C ILE A 141 7.38 -14.36 -2.15
N MET A 142 6.21 -13.86 -2.45
CA MET A 142 5.22 -14.46 -3.34
C MET A 142 4.32 -13.39 -3.92
N THR A 143 3.53 -13.73 -4.91
CA THR A 143 2.41 -12.90 -5.40
C THR A 143 1.11 -13.35 -4.75
N GLY A 144 0.12 -12.45 -4.67
CA GLY A 144 -1.18 -12.80 -4.09
C GLY A 144 -2.22 -11.68 -4.11
N VAL A 145 -3.40 -12.02 -3.62
CA VAL A 145 -4.57 -11.13 -3.56
C VAL A 145 -4.67 -10.49 -2.17
N LEU A 146 -4.69 -9.15 -2.15
CA LEU A 146 -4.86 -8.38 -0.92
C LEU A 146 -6.34 -8.14 -0.62
N VAL A 147 -6.83 -8.63 0.51
CA VAL A 147 -8.13 -8.25 1.06
C VAL A 147 -7.96 -7.00 1.91
N THR A 148 -8.75 -5.95 1.65
CA THR A 148 -8.75 -4.74 2.49
C THR A 148 -10.06 -4.62 3.24
N THR A 149 -9.97 -4.58 4.58
CA THR A 149 -11.11 -4.42 5.47
C THR A 149 -11.14 -3.03 6.10
N GLU A 150 -12.26 -2.67 6.73
CA GLU A 150 -12.42 -1.35 7.33
C GLU A 150 -11.48 -1.10 8.52
N GLY A 151 -11.27 -2.10 9.38
CA GLY A 151 -10.61 -1.90 10.66
C GLY A 151 -11.39 -0.97 11.61
N PRO A 152 -10.85 -0.60 12.79
CA PRO A 152 -9.59 -1.04 13.36
C PRO A 152 -9.67 -2.41 14.08
N LYS A 153 -10.84 -3.10 14.08
CA LYS A 153 -10.94 -4.47 14.59
C LYS A 153 -10.24 -5.45 13.65
N PHE A 154 -9.59 -6.45 14.20
CA PHE A 154 -9.19 -7.63 13.42
C PHE A 154 -10.41 -8.44 12.99
N GLU A 155 -10.26 -9.19 11.93
CA GLU A 155 -11.29 -10.05 11.37
C GLU A 155 -11.62 -11.20 12.31
N THR A 156 -12.87 -11.63 12.30
CA THR A 156 -13.31 -12.86 12.97
C THR A 156 -12.84 -14.09 12.18
N LYS A 157 -12.82 -15.25 12.82
CA LYS A 157 -12.51 -16.54 12.17
C LYS A 157 -13.37 -16.79 10.92
N ILE A 158 -14.66 -16.41 10.97
CA ILE A 158 -15.57 -16.66 9.85
C ILE A 158 -15.36 -15.66 8.72
N GLU A 159 -15.01 -14.39 9.04
CA GLU A 159 -14.62 -13.41 8.03
C GLU A 159 -13.37 -13.87 7.27
N ASN A 160 -12.32 -14.31 7.98
CA ASN A 160 -11.09 -14.84 7.36
C ASN A 160 -11.34 -16.07 6.52
N LYS A 161 -12.16 -17.02 7.01
CA LYS A 161 -12.57 -18.19 6.22
C LYS A 161 -13.29 -17.79 4.93
N PHE A 162 -14.17 -16.80 5.01
CA PHE A 162 -14.87 -16.26 3.83
C PHE A 162 -13.88 -15.62 2.86
N TYR A 163 -13.01 -14.72 3.31
CA TYR A 163 -12.03 -14.04 2.44
C TYR A 163 -11.10 -15.05 1.74
N LYS A 164 -10.60 -16.05 2.45
CA LYS A 164 -9.84 -17.15 1.85
C LYS A 164 -10.64 -17.89 0.78
N SER A 165 -11.93 -18.16 1.01
CA SER A 165 -12.78 -18.94 0.09
C SER A 165 -13.05 -18.23 -1.24
N ILE A 166 -12.95 -16.91 -1.28
CA ILE A 166 -13.13 -16.09 -2.49
C ILE A 166 -11.81 -15.65 -3.13
N GLY A 167 -10.68 -16.22 -2.71
CA GLY A 167 -9.38 -16.04 -3.35
C GLY A 167 -8.41 -15.09 -2.64
N GLY A 168 -8.75 -14.57 -1.45
CA GLY A 168 -7.83 -13.74 -0.67
C GLY A 168 -6.65 -14.54 -0.11
N ASP A 169 -5.45 -13.95 -0.16
CA ASP A 169 -4.22 -14.54 0.36
C ASP A 169 -3.76 -13.86 1.66
N VAL A 170 -3.88 -12.55 1.72
CA VAL A 170 -3.55 -11.74 2.89
C VAL A 170 -4.64 -10.70 3.16
N VAL A 171 -4.74 -10.24 4.41
CA VAL A 171 -5.73 -9.24 4.84
C VAL A 171 -5.06 -8.08 5.55
N GLY A 172 -5.46 -6.86 5.18
CA GLY A 172 -5.00 -5.62 5.77
C GLY A 172 -6.12 -4.57 5.83
N MET A 173 -5.77 -3.35 6.20
CA MET A 173 -6.78 -2.30 6.45
C MET A 173 -6.59 -1.04 5.59
N THR A 174 -5.63 -1.01 4.64
CA THR A 174 -5.23 0.26 4.00
C THR A 174 -5.07 0.23 2.48
N GLY A 175 -4.92 -0.93 1.85
CA GLY A 175 -4.45 -1.05 0.46
C GLY A 175 -5.43 -0.56 -0.62
N SER A 176 -6.72 -0.93 -0.55
CA SER A 176 -7.68 -0.68 -1.64
C SER A 176 -7.92 0.80 -1.94
N PRO A 177 -8.14 1.69 -0.96
CA PRO A 177 -8.34 3.10 -1.29
C PRO A 177 -7.12 3.71 -1.99
N GLU A 178 -5.90 3.32 -1.57
CA GLU A 178 -4.68 3.86 -2.16
C GLU A 178 -4.51 3.44 -3.62
N VAL A 179 -4.66 2.15 -3.95
CA VAL A 179 -4.46 1.67 -5.33
C VAL A 179 -5.49 2.25 -6.29
N ILE A 180 -6.76 2.38 -5.87
CA ILE A 180 -7.82 2.96 -6.70
C ILE A 180 -7.49 4.43 -7.01
N LEU A 181 -7.19 5.22 -5.98
CA LEU A 181 -6.87 6.64 -6.11
C LEU A 181 -5.57 6.88 -6.88
N ALA A 182 -4.54 6.06 -6.68
CA ALA A 182 -3.29 6.14 -7.43
C ALA A 182 -3.51 5.93 -8.93
N ASN A 183 -4.29 4.91 -9.30
CA ASN A 183 -4.63 4.63 -10.69
C ASN A 183 -5.47 5.74 -11.31
N GLU A 184 -6.43 6.33 -10.58
CA GLU A 184 -7.21 7.50 -11.07
C GLU A 184 -6.35 8.71 -11.41
N LEU A 185 -5.22 8.90 -10.73
CA LEU A 185 -4.27 9.98 -11.03
C LEU A 185 -3.10 9.55 -11.91
N GLY A 186 -3.10 8.29 -12.41
CA GLY A 186 -2.07 7.76 -13.30
C GLY A 186 -0.71 7.58 -12.62
N ILE A 187 -0.70 7.34 -11.32
CA ILE A 187 0.49 6.92 -10.57
C ILE A 187 0.61 5.41 -10.66
N LYS A 188 1.74 4.92 -11.17
CA LYS A 188 2.05 3.48 -11.19
C LYS A 188 2.25 2.99 -9.76
N TYR A 189 1.48 2.01 -9.35
CA TYR A 189 1.40 1.61 -7.96
C TYR A 189 1.68 0.12 -7.78
N ALA A 190 2.57 -0.21 -6.85
CA ALA A 190 2.82 -1.57 -6.41
C ALA A 190 2.64 -1.68 -4.89
N SER A 191 2.23 -2.85 -4.41
CA SER A 191 1.96 -3.08 -2.99
C SER A 191 2.74 -4.28 -2.48
N LEU A 192 3.63 -4.03 -1.54
CA LEU A 192 4.43 -5.01 -0.81
C LEU A 192 3.80 -5.23 0.56
N ASN A 193 3.21 -6.40 0.76
CA ASN A 193 2.44 -6.70 1.96
C ASN A 193 3.26 -7.62 2.86
N VAL A 194 3.85 -7.07 3.92
CA VAL A 194 4.66 -7.79 4.89
C VAL A 194 3.74 -8.53 5.86
N VAL A 195 3.79 -9.84 5.86
CA VAL A 195 2.99 -10.67 6.76
C VAL A 195 3.57 -10.58 8.17
N GLY A 196 2.82 -9.98 9.09
CA GLY A 196 3.22 -9.85 10.50
C GLY A 196 2.70 -10.97 11.37
N ASN A 197 1.58 -11.59 10.99
CA ASN A 197 0.90 -12.63 11.76
C ASN A 197 -0.01 -13.47 10.87
N TYR A 198 -0.46 -14.60 11.38
CA TYR A 198 -1.62 -15.27 10.80
C TYR A 198 -2.92 -14.56 11.19
N GLY A 199 -3.85 -14.46 10.27
CA GLY A 199 -5.20 -13.95 10.54
C GLY A 199 -5.92 -14.82 11.59
N THR A 200 -6.88 -14.24 12.29
CA THR A 200 -7.64 -14.93 13.33
C THR A 200 -8.25 -16.23 12.81
N GLY A 201 -7.92 -17.35 13.44
CA GLY A 201 -8.46 -18.67 13.12
C GLY A 201 -7.87 -19.35 11.88
N VAL A 202 -6.79 -18.82 11.31
CA VAL A 202 -6.01 -19.48 10.25
C VAL A 202 -5.16 -20.58 10.85
N THR A 203 -4.61 -20.36 12.05
CA THR A 203 -3.93 -21.39 12.86
C THR A 203 -4.54 -21.43 14.25
N ASP A 204 -4.19 -22.46 15.05
CA ASP A 204 -4.62 -22.56 16.45
C ASP A 204 -3.89 -21.58 17.40
N LYS A 205 -2.88 -20.87 16.90
CA LYS A 205 -2.14 -19.84 17.66
C LYS A 205 -2.94 -18.55 17.73
N HIS A 206 -2.79 -17.83 18.86
CA HIS A 206 -3.28 -16.46 18.94
C HIS A 206 -2.52 -15.56 17.96
N VAL A 207 -3.15 -14.43 17.56
CA VAL A 207 -2.50 -13.40 16.75
C VAL A 207 -1.32 -12.82 17.54
N GLU A 208 -0.12 -13.10 17.08
CA GLU A 208 1.12 -12.52 17.61
C GLU A 208 1.73 -11.64 16.54
N ILE A 209 1.89 -10.34 16.83
CA ILE A 209 2.57 -9.41 15.93
C ILE A 209 4.06 -9.49 16.25
N THR A 210 4.86 -9.84 15.26
CA THR A 210 6.33 -9.92 15.44
C THR A 210 6.98 -8.55 15.27
N ASN A 211 7.94 -8.21 16.14
CA ASN A 211 8.75 -6.99 16.00
C ASN A 211 9.66 -7.04 14.76
N GLU A 212 10.01 -8.23 14.30
CA GLU A 212 10.84 -8.47 13.11
C GLU A 212 10.17 -7.97 11.80
N GLN A 213 8.87 -7.75 11.82
CA GLN A 213 8.15 -7.19 10.68
C GLN A 213 8.69 -5.81 10.26
N GLU A 214 9.13 -4.99 11.22
CA GLU A 214 9.74 -3.69 10.95
C GLU A 214 11.05 -3.84 10.16
N ASP A 215 11.90 -4.79 10.51
CA ASP A 215 13.16 -5.06 9.82
C ASP A 215 12.93 -5.50 8.38
N ILE A 216 11.95 -6.38 8.16
CA ILE A 216 11.56 -6.82 6.81
C ILE A 216 11.00 -5.64 5.99
N ALA A 217 10.16 -4.81 6.57
CA ALA A 217 9.60 -3.63 5.89
C ALA A 217 10.68 -2.61 5.53
N LEU A 218 11.62 -2.35 6.44
CA LEU A 218 12.77 -1.47 6.18
C LEU A 218 13.68 -2.03 5.09
N LYS A 219 14.00 -3.34 5.12
CA LYS A 219 14.76 -4.01 4.07
C LYS A 219 14.07 -3.85 2.72
N ALA A 220 12.76 -4.07 2.65
CA ALA A 220 11.97 -3.87 1.44
C ALA A 220 12.04 -2.41 0.95
N ALA A 221 11.92 -1.43 1.85
CA ALA A 221 12.02 -0.02 1.50
C ALA A 221 13.40 0.35 0.93
N TYR A 222 14.49 -0.19 1.46
CA TYR A 222 15.83 0.03 0.90
C TYR A 222 16.01 -0.62 -0.48
N VAL A 223 15.46 -1.81 -0.71
CA VAL A 223 15.43 -2.43 -2.05
C VAL A 223 14.65 -1.55 -3.03
N VAL A 224 13.51 -1.00 -2.62
CA VAL A 224 12.74 -0.05 -3.44
C VAL A 224 13.56 1.20 -3.78
N LEU A 225 14.30 1.76 -2.83
CA LEU A 225 15.19 2.90 -3.10
C LEU A 225 16.29 2.55 -4.12
N ASP A 226 16.82 1.34 -4.09
CA ASP A 226 17.81 0.89 -5.09
C ASP A 226 17.19 0.63 -6.47
N ILE A 227 15.90 0.24 -6.53
CA ILE A 227 15.13 0.18 -7.78
C ILE A 227 14.95 1.60 -8.35
N TYR A 228 14.58 2.57 -7.52
CA TYR A 228 14.38 3.96 -7.94
C TYR A 228 15.67 4.61 -8.46
N LYS A 229 16.81 4.35 -7.82
CA LYS A 229 18.13 4.84 -8.30
C LYS A 229 18.49 4.33 -9.71
N ALA A 230 18.04 3.14 -10.09
CA ALA A 230 18.23 2.60 -11.42
C ALA A 230 17.35 3.29 -12.48
N GLY A 231 16.33 4.02 -12.04
CA GLY A 231 15.38 4.73 -12.90
C GLY A 231 14.27 3.82 -13.44
N LEU A 232 13.05 4.33 -13.45
CA LEU A 232 11.88 3.64 -14.00
C LEU A 232 11.35 4.40 -15.22
N ASN A 233 11.01 3.65 -16.27
CA ASN A 233 10.41 4.18 -17.48
C ASN A 233 9.58 3.12 -18.21
N PHE A 234 8.36 2.86 -17.72
CA PHE A 234 7.41 1.93 -18.34
C PHE A 234 5.98 2.43 -18.18
N ASN A 235 5.04 1.82 -18.89
CA ASN A 235 3.67 2.34 -19.06
C ASN A 235 2.64 1.21 -18.91
N ASP A 236 2.66 0.53 -17.76
CA ASP A 236 1.67 -0.45 -17.33
C ASP A 236 0.62 0.15 -16.37
N GLY A 237 -0.36 -0.64 -15.95
CA GLY A 237 -1.39 -0.28 -14.98
C GLY A 237 -2.74 0.05 -15.59
N ALA A 238 -3.70 0.42 -14.72
CA ALA A 238 -5.09 0.65 -15.06
C ALA A 238 -5.30 1.80 -16.06
N LYS A 239 -6.37 1.72 -16.85
CA LYS A 239 -6.70 2.69 -17.91
C LYS A 239 -8.11 3.23 -17.72
N PHE A 240 -8.32 4.50 -18.07
CA PHE A 240 -9.66 5.05 -18.19
C PHE A 240 -10.41 4.45 -19.41
N LEU A 241 -11.69 4.19 -19.22
CA LEU A 241 -12.63 3.78 -20.25
C LEU A 241 -13.27 4.98 -20.93
#